data_77629fa7b27429570d558331027a396f
#
_entry.id   77629fa7b27429570d558331027a396f
#
_cell.length_a   1.000
_cell.length_b   1.000
_cell.length_c   1.000
_cell.angle_alpha   90.00
_cell.angle_beta   90.00
_cell.angle_gamma   90.00
#
_symmetry.space_group_name_H-M   'P 1'
#
loop_
_entity.id
_entity.type
_entity.pdbx_description
1 polymer ?
#
loop_
_entity_poly.entity_id
_entity_poly.type
_entity_poly.pdbx_seq_one_letter_code
_entity_poly.pdbx_strand_id
1 'polypeptide(L)'
;MEYDIADWEGICIQFSKMFQNLGEITVTDDYISYTSIEPYVATGIMLTKNGELIASMPLHNVKSYFVKVIFDNSLNSIRLIGNTFDYTYTIPSVILRLREKHNIHL
;
A
#
# COMPACT_ATOMS: atom_id res chain seq x y z
N MET A 1 9.44 -6.28 -7.00
CA MET A 1 10.25 -6.52 -5.79
C MET A 1 9.47 -7.32 -4.78
N GLU A 2 10.08 -8.35 -4.27
CA GLU A 2 9.44 -9.28 -3.36
C GLU A 2 10.11 -9.22 -1.99
N TYR A 3 9.30 -9.22 -0.92
CA TYR A 3 9.78 -9.18 0.45
C TYR A 3 9.04 -10.21 1.29
N ASP A 4 9.79 -10.93 2.12
CA ASP A 4 9.23 -11.73 3.20
C ASP A 4 8.82 -10.80 4.34
N ILE A 5 7.80 -11.19 5.14
CA ILE A 5 7.37 -10.38 6.29
C ILE A 5 8.53 -10.13 7.28
N ALA A 6 9.51 -11.01 7.33
CA ALA A 6 10.70 -10.82 8.18
C ALA A 6 11.52 -9.59 7.76
N ASP A 7 11.44 -9.17 6.50
CA ASP A 7 12.08 -7.94 6.02
C ASP A 7 11.12 -6.75 6.13
N TRP A 8 10.66 -6.50 7.34
CA TRP A 8 9.70 -5.42 7.60
C TRP A 8 10.23 -4.05 7.20
N GLU A 9 11.52 -3.80 7.44
CA GLU A 9 12.13 -2.52 7.07
C GLU A 9 12.08 -2.28 5.56
N GLY A 10 12.40 -3.29 4.75
CA GLY A 10 12.31 -3.19 3.31
C GLY A 10 10.88 -2.95 2.83
N ILE A 11 9.91 -3.63 3.45
CA ILE A 11 8.49 -3.41 3.16
C ILE A 11 8.09 -1.96 3.43
N CYS A 12 8.47 -1.40 4.57
CA CYS A 12 8.14 -0.02 4.92
C CYS A 12 8.76 0.98 3.96
N ILE A 13 10.00 0.78 3.53
CA ILE A 13 10.67 1.67 2.57
C ILE A 13 9.93 1.67 1.23
N GLN A 14 9.61 0.50 0.69
CA GLN A 14 8.91 0.41 -0.59
C GLN A 14 7.47 0.93 -0.51
N PHE A 15 6.79 0.63 0.58
CA PHE A 15 5.43 1.13 0.81
C PHE A 15 5.42 2.67 0.82
N SER A 16 6.37 3.29 1.51
CA SER A 16 6.47 4.74 1.58
C SER A 16 6.75 5.35 0.21
N LYS A 17 7.59 4.73 -0.61
CA LYS A 17 7.84 5.17 -1.98
C LYS A 17 6.59 5.03 -2.85
N MET A 18 5.87 3.92 -2.71
CA MET A 18 4.67 3.65 -3.50
C MET A 18 3.60 4.72 -3.29
N PHE A 19 3.38 5.11 -2.06
CA PHE A 19 2.29 6.03 -1.71
C PHE A 19 2.73 7.48 -1.51
N GLN A 20 3.99 7.79 -1.77
CA GLN A 20 4.50 9.16 -1.63
C GLN A 20 3.68 10.14 -2.46
N ASN A 21 3.25 11.24 -1.84
CA ASN A 21 2.44 12.31 -2.46
C ASN A 21 1.03 11.90 -2.91
N LEU A 22 0.56 10.72 -2.51
CA LEU A 22 -0.75 10.22 -2.93
C LEU A 22 -1.82 10.31 -1.82
N GLY A 23 -1.44 10.67 -0.61
CA GLY A 23 -2.33 10.76 0.53
C GLY A 23 -1.55 10.78 1.81
N GLU A 24 -2.17 10.31 2.89
CA GLU A 24 -1.54 10.28 4.21
C GLU A 24 -0.90 8.92 4.47
N ILE A 25 0.38 8.95 4.86
CA ILE A 25 1.13 7.76 5.26
C ILE A 25 1.43 7.89 6.76
N THR A 26 1.09 6.84 7.50
CA THR A 26 1.42 6.75 8.93
C THR A 26 2.37 5.59 9.14
N VAL A 27 3.49 5.85 9.82
CA VAL A 27 4.48 4.82 10.16
C VAL A 27 4.66 4.79 11.66
N THR A 28 4.49 3.61 12.24
CA THR A 28 4.77 3.37 13.67
C THR A 28 5.69 2.16 13.80
N ASP A 29 6.08 1.82 15.04
CA ASP A 29 6.89 0.63 15.29
C ASP A 29 6.13 -0.66 14.92
N ASP A 30 4.79 -0.62 14.89
CA ASP A 30 3.94 -1.80 14.74
C ASP A 30 3.29 -1.91 13.37
N TYR A 31 3.10 -0.81 12.66
CA TYR A 31 2.39 -0.84 11.38
C TYR A 31 2.77 0.32 10.46
N ILE A 32 2.39 0.19 9.19
CA ILE A 32 2.44 1.26 8.20
C ILE A 32 1.09 1.30 7.49
N SER A 33 0.58 2.50 7.23
CA SER A 33 -0.70 2.66 6.56
C SER A 33 -0.69 3.81 5.58
N TYR A 34 -1.58 3.70 4.60
CA TYR A 34 -1.89 4.74 3.64
C TYR A 34 -3.39 4.98 3.61
N THR A 35 -3.79 6.25 3.56
CA THR A 35 -5.19 6.65 3.40
C THR A 35 -5.25 7.76 2.36
N SER A 36 -6.15 7.60 1.39
CA SER A 36 -6.41 8.66 0.40
C SER A 36 -7.03 9.89 1.08
N ILE A 37 -6.88 11.05 0.44
CA ILE A 37 -7.46 12.31 0.93
C ILE A 37 -8.59 12.77 0.02
N GLU A 38 -9.57 13.46 0.58
CA GLU A 38 -10.65 14.07 -0.21
C GLU A 38 -10.06 15.10 -1.18
N PRO A 39 -10.66 15.28 -2.37
CA PRO A 39 -11.93 14.70 -2.83
C PRO A 39 -11.79 13.37 -3.57
N TYR A 40 -10.63 12.71 -3.46
CA TYR A 40 -10.37 11.45 -4.16
C TYR A 40 -11.18 10.31 -3.56
N VAL A 41 -11.33 9.24 -4.36
CA VAL A 41 -12.06 8.05 -3.93
C VAL A 41 -11.47 7.51 -2.61
N ALA A 42 -12.35 7.18 -1.67
CA ALA A 42 -11.92 6.70 -0.35
C ALA A 42 -11.31 5.30 -0.48
N THR A 43 -10.03 5.17 -0.17
CA THR A 43 -9.31 3.92 -0.19
C THR A 43 -8.15 3.97 0.82
N GLY A 44 -7.73 2.82 1.30
CA GLY A 44 -6.60 2.74 2.22
C GLY A 44 -6.11 1.31 2.39
N ILE A 45 -4.91 1.20 2.90
CA ILE A 45 -4.29 -0.10 3.19
C ILE A 45 -3.38 0.04 4.40
N MET A 46 -3.45 -0.93 5.31
CA MET A 46 -2.59 -1.00 6.48
C MET A 46 -1.94 -2.36 6.56
N LEU A 47 -0.65 -2.38 6.79
CA LEU A 47 0.13 -3.59 7.02
C LEU A 47 0.73 -3.52 8.41
N THR A 48 0.63 -4.62 9.17
CA THR A 48 1.27 -4.70 10.48
C THR A 48 2.52 -5.55 10.43
N LYS A 49 3.44 -5.29 11.34
CA LYS A 49 4.67 -6.05 11.48
C LYS A 49 4.40 -7.53 11.79
N ASN A 50 3.23 -7.83 12.35
CA ASN A 50 2.80 -9.20 12.65
C ASN A 50 2.18 -9.92 11.45
N GLY A 51 2.10 -9.28 10.29
CA GLY A 51 1.56 -9.91 9.08
C GLY A 51 0.06 -9.74 8.88
N GLU A 52 -0.56 -8.75 9.52
CA GLU A 52 -1.97 -8.46 9.31
C GLU A 52 -2.15 -7.44 8.20
N LEU A 53 -3.09 -7.71 7.30
CA LEU A 53 -3.50 -6.79 6.24
C LEU A 53 -4.90 -6.29 6.50
N ILE A 54 -5.11 -4.98 6.40
CA ILE A 54 -6.44 -4.38 6.36
C ILE A 54 -6.46 -3.44 5.16
N ALA A 55 -7.38 -3.68 4.21
CA ALA A 55 -7.54 -2.82 3.03
C ALA A 55 -8.99 -2.39 2.90
N SER A 56 -9.19 -1.12 2.57
CA SER A 56 -10.52 -0.52 2.38
C SER A 56 -10.64 0.03 0.97
N MET A 57 -11.67 -0.41 0.27
CA MET A 57 -12.03 0.06 -1.07
C MET A 57 -13.48 0.54 -1.02
N PRO A 58 -13.93 1.37 -1.99
CA PRO A 58 -15.28 1.93 -1.93
C PRO A 58 -16.41 0.93 -1.74
N LEU A 59 -16.26 -0.29 -2.27
CA LEU A 59 -17.31 -1.29 -2.26
C LEU A 59 -17.01 -2.50 -1.38
N HIS A 60 -15.82 -2.61 -0.82
CA HIS A 60 -15.46 -3.75 0.03
C HIS A 60 -14.28 -3.45 0.92
N ASN A 61 -14.18 -4.22 2.01
CA ASN A 61 -13.05 -4.22 2.91
C ASN A 61 -12.43 -5.62 2.94
N VAL A 62 -11.12 -5.67 3.08
CA VAL A 62 -10.38 -6.92 3.18
C VAL A 62 -9.57 -6.91 4.47
N LYS A 63 -9.65 -8.02 5.22
CA LYS A 63 -8.82 -8.23 6.40
C LYS A 63 -8.30 -9.66 6.35
N SER A 64 -6.97 -9.83 6.40
CA SER A 64 -6.36 -11.15 6.37
C SER A 64 -4.92 -11.09 6.86
N TYR A 65 -4.20 -12.20 6.71
CA TYR A 65 -2.80 -12.33 7.11
C TYR A 65 -1.94 -12.66 5.92
N PHE A 66 -0.76 -12.08 5.88
CA PHE A 66 0.20 -12.29 4.80
C PHE A 66 1.58 -12.67 5.36
N VAL A 67 2.36 -13.34 4.53
CA VAL A 67 3.75 -13.71 4.84
C VAL A 67 4.72 -13.14 3.81
N LYS A 68 4.22 -12.69 2.66
CA LYS A 68 5.02 -12.18 1.55
C LYS A 68 4.34 -10.99 0.90
N VAL A 69 5.13 -10.04 0.46
CA VAL A 69 4.66 -8.83 -0.22
C VAL A 69 5.43 -8.67 -1.52
N ILE A 70 4.71 -8.41 -2.61
CA ILE A 70 5.31 -8.14 -3.92
C ILE A 70 4.84 -6.79 -4.42
N PHE A 71 5.79 -5.87 -4.64
CA PHE A 71 5.51 -4.58 -5.26
C PHE A 71 5.77 -4.70 -6.75
N ASP A 72 4.88 -4.17 -7.59
CA ASP A 72 5.17 -4.14 -9.03
C ASP A 72 6.25 -3.10 -9.33
N ASN A 73 6.88 -3.23 -10.51
CA ASN A 73 8.03 -2.38 -10.86
C ASN A 73 7.68 -0.90 -10.96
N SER A 74 6.45 -0.58 -11.30
CA SER A 74 5.96 0.79 -11.40
C SER A 74 5.41 1.33 -10.08
N LEU A 75 5.36 0.49 -9.05
CA LEU A 75 4.77 0.81 -7.74
C LEU A 75 3.31 1.24 -7.84
N ASN A 76 2.57 0.67 -8.78
CA ASN A 76 1.14 0.93 -8.96
C ASN A 76 0.28 -0.05 -8.19
N SER A 77 0.82 -1.20 -7.84
CA SER A 77 0.11 -2.24 -7.10
C SER A 77 1.03 -2.96 -6.12
N ILE A 78 0.40 -3.54 -5.11
CA ILE A 78 1.06 -4.34 -4.09
C ILE A 78 0.25 -5.64 -3.93
N ARG A 79 0.94 -6.77 -4.00
CA ARG A 79 0.33 -8.09 -3.85
C ARG A 79 0.76 -8.67 -2.51
N LEU A 80 -0.22 -9.16 -1.76
CA LEU A 80 0.00 -9.72 -0.43
C LEU A 80 -0.43 -11.17 -0.45
N ILE A 81 0.50 -12.04 -0.09
CA ILE A 81 0.31 -13.49 -0.17
C ILE A 81 0.44 -14.08 1.22
N GLY A 82 -0.59 -14.81 1.62
CA GLY A 82 -0.60 -15.61 2.84
C GLY A 82 -0.69 -17.09 2.54
N ASN A 83 -0.87 -17.94 3.57
CA ASN A 83 -0.96 -19.37 3.39
C ASN A 83 -2.18 -19.80 2.57
N THR A 84 -3.30 -19.09 2.73
CA THR A 84 -4.56 -19.35 2.02
C THR A 84 -5.13 -18.09 1.41
N PHE A 85 -4.29 -17.06 1.20
CA PHE A 85 -4.74 -15.72 0.85
C PHE A 85 -3.82 -15.13 -0.21
N ASP A 86 -4.42 -14.46 -1.20
CA ASP A 86 -3.70 -13.75 -2.25
C ASP A 86 -4.55 -12.54 -2.65
N TYR A 87 -4.03 -11.35 -2.42
CA TYR A 87 -4.77 -10.12 -2.67
C TYR A 87 -3.85 -9.08 -3.31
N THR A 88 -4.35 -8.42 -4.34
CA THR A 88 -3.63 -7.31 -4.97
C THR A 88 -4.41 -6.01 -4.74
N TYR A 89 -3.74 -5.05 -4.11
CA TYR A 89 -4.23 -3.68 -3.98
C TYR A 89 -3.63 -2.86 -5.11
N THR A 90 -4.49 -2.25 -5.93
CA THR A 90 -4.07 -1.40 -7.03
C THR A 90 -4.48 0.03 -6.75
N ILE A 91 -3.54 0.97 -6.87
CA ILE A 91 -3.83 2.39 -6.67
C ILE A 91 -4.80 2.85 -7.76
N PRO A 92 -5.95 3.45 -7.40
CA PRO A 92 -6.87 3.99 -8.41
C PRO A 92 -6.18 4.98 -9.34
N SER A 93 -6.50 4.93 -10.62
CA SER A 93 -5.86 5.76 -11.64
C SER A 93 -6.00 7.26 -11.37
N VAL A 94 -7.12 7.67 -10.81
CA VAL A 94 -7.35 9.09 -10.45
C VAL A 94 -6.38 9.57 -9.38
N ILE A 95 -5.96 8.68 -8.48
CA ILE A 95 -4.98 8.99 -7.45
C ILE A 95 -3.57 8.96 -8.03
N LEU A 96 -3.27 8.02 -8.92
CA LEU A 96 -1.96 7.94 -9.58
C LEU A 96 -1.59 9.21 -10.32
N ARG A 97 -2.55 9.96 -10.81
CA ARG A 97 -2.31 11.23 -11.49
C ARG A 97 -1.65 12.28 -10.60
N LEU A 98 -1.73 12.11 -9.29
CA LEU A 98 -1.03 12.99 -8.36
C LEU A 98 0.48 12.91 -8.51
N ARG A 99 1.03 11.76 -8.93
CA ARG A 99 2.45 11.62 -9.21
C ARG A 99 2.88 12.52 -10.35
N GLU A 100 2.07 12.61 -11.41
CA GLU A 100 2.34 13.46 -12.55
C GLU A 100 2.36 14.93 -12.16
N LYS A 101 1.43 15.36 -11.30
CA LYS A 101 1.39 16.75 -10.83
C LYS A 101 2.65 17.14 -10.07
N HIS A 102 3.22 16.22 -9.29
CA HIS A 102 4.44 16.48 -8.57
C HIS A 102 5.68 16.46 -9.45
N ASN A 103 5.63 15.77 -10.59
CA ASN A 103 6.74 15.69 -11.53
C ASN A 103 6.79 16.86 -12.53
N ILE A 104 5.72 17.63 -12.65
CA ILE A 104 5.62 18.74 -13.59
C ILE A 104 6.30 20.01 -13.06
N HIS A 105 6.52 20.12 -11.77
CA HIS A 105 7.13 21.28 -11.12
C HIS A 105 8.65 21.17 -11.12
N LEU A 106 9.24 21.32 -12.26
CA LEU A 106 10.71 21.25 -12.40
C LEU A 106 11.30 22.62 -12.57
#